data_5f8ad3949c9f74f7b11c2aec27d4cedc
#
_entry.id   5f8ad3949c9f74f7b11c2aec27d4cedc
#
_cell.length_a   1.000
_cell.length_b   1.000
_cell.length_c   1.000
_cell.angle_alpha   90.00
_cell.angle_beta   90.00
_cell.angle_gamma   90.00
#
_symmetry.space_group_name_H-M   'P 1'
#
loop_
_entity.id
_entity.type
_entity.pdbx_description
1 polymer ?
#
loop_
_entity_poly.entity_id
_entity_poly.type
_entity_poly.pdbx_seq_one_letter_code
_entity_poly.pdbx_strand_id
1 'polypeptide(L)'
;MLKINNIFILLLVVFINNFSNANTLKIIDGDTIHIGKMKYRLYGIDAPEIEQECKRNNKKYLCGAEATKFLQSLIKDDKSVSCVNKKIDRYKRIV
;
A
#
# COMPACT_ATOMS: atom_id res chain seq x y z
N MET A 1 11.86 0.39 47.91
CA MET A 1 10.86 -0.62 47.54
C MET A 1 10.02 -0.28 46.30
N LEU A 2 9.85 0.98 45.98
CA LEU A 2 9.04 1.41 44.81
C LEU A 2 9.84 1.51 43.50
N LYS A 3 11.17 1.36 43.54
CA LYS A 3 12.04 1.51 42.35
C LYS A 3 11.92 0.38 41.34
N ILE A 4 11.51 -0.81 41.75
CA ILE A 4 11.36 -1.98 40.85
C ILE A 4 10.12 -1.82 39.97
N ASN A 5 9.06 -1.21 40.47
CA ASN A 5 7.83 -1.00 39.74
C ASN A 5 8.00 0.00 38.59
N ASN A 6 8.87 1.00 38.77
CA ASN A 6 9.12 1.97 37.69
C ASN A 6 9.88 1.38 36.52
N ILE A 7 10.81 0.45 36.76
CA ILE A 7 11.54 -0.27 35.69
C ILE A 7 10.61 -1.20 34.97
N PHE A 8 9.68 -1.87 35.66
CA PHE A 8 8.71 -2.77 35.06
C PHE A 8 7.70 -2.03 34.19
N ILE A 9 7.24 -0.86 34.62
CA ILE A 9 6.35 0.00 33.84
C ILE A 9 7.06 0.54 32.59
N LEU A 10 8.35 0.91 32.72
CA LEU A 10 9.15 1.39 31.58
C LEU A 10 9.35 0.29 30.53
N LEU A 11 9.61 -0.95 30.97
CA LEU A 11 9.73 -2.11 30.09
C LEU A 11 8.41 -2.43 29.39
N LEU A 12 7.28 -2.28 30.07
CA LEU A 12 5.96 -2.49 29.48
C LEU A 12 5.64 -1.44 28.41
N VAL A 13 5.99 -0.18 28.64
CA VAL A 13 5.79 0.91 27.68
C VAL A 13 6.65 0.71 26.44
N VAL A 14 7.89 0.25 26.60
CA VAL A 14 8.78 -0.06 25.47
C VAL A 14 8.24 -1.25 24.66
N PHE A 15 7.60 -2.23 25.32
CA PHE A 15 7.00 -3.38 24.63
C PHE A 15 5.78 -3.01 23.78
N ILE A 16 4.99 -2.02 24.22
CA ILE A 16 3.80 -1.55 23.50
C ILE A 16 4.20 -0.80 22.22
N ASN A 17 5.35 -0.12 22.21
CA ASN A 17 5.83 0.63 21.06
C ASN A 17 6.34 -0.23 19.91
N ASN A 18 6.47 -1.55 20.09
CA ASN A 18 6.91 -2.48 19.05
C ASN A 18 5.77 -3.07 18.21
N PHE A 19 4.52 -2.70 18.45
CA PHE A 19 3.40 -3.02 17.58
C PHE A 19 3.42 -2.08 16.37
N SER A 20 4.27 -2.39 15.39
CA SER A 20 4.20 -1.73 14.09
C SER A 20 2.96 -2.22 13.35
N ASN A 21 2.22 -1.30 12.74
CA ASN A 21 1.10 -1.64 11.86
C ASN A 21 1.60 -2.39 10.64
N ALA A 22 1.50 -3.73 10.67
CA ALA A 22 1.92 -4.60 9.57
C ALA A 22 1.02 -4.50 8.32
N ASN A 23 -0.12 -3.78 8.40
CA ASN A 23 -1.17 -3.73 7.37
C ASN A 23 -1.33 -2.33 6.76
N THR A 24 -0.23 -1.61 6.55
CA THR A 24 -0.28 -0.32 5.86
C THR A 24 -0.52 -0.53 4.37
N LEU A 25 -1.53 0.12 3.83
CA LEU A 25 -1.82 0.13 2.40
C LEU A 25 -0.96 1.17 1.70
N LYS A 26 -0.33 0.76 0.60
CA LYS A 26 0.44 1.65 -0.27
C LYS A 26 0.04 1.45 -1.73
N ILE A 27 -0.27 2.52 -2.42
CA ILE A 27 -0.59 2.49 -3.84
C ILE A 27 0.70 2.71 -4.63
N ILE A 28 1.06 1.73 -5.46
CA ILE A 28 2.29 1.74 -6.25
C ILE A 28 2.06 2.45 -7.58
N ASP A 29 1.00 2.07 -8.29
CA ASP A 29 0.53 2.68 -9.51
C ASP A 29 -0.97 2.40 -9.70
N GLY A 30 -1.52 2.70 -10.88
CA GLY A 30 -2.96 2.59 -11.12
C GLY A 30 -3.54 1.17 -11.07
N ASP A 31 -2.71 0.14 -11.02
CA ASP A 31 -3.16 -1.26 -11.02
C ASP A 31 -2.45 -2.15 -9.97
N THR A 32 -1.59 -1.57 -9.13
CA THR A 32 -0.79 -2.33 -8.16
C THR A 32 -0.83 -1.67 -6.80
N ILE A 33 -1.19 -2.44 -5.78
CA ILE A 33 -1.21 -1.99 -4.38
C ILE A 33 -0.43 -2.97 -3.51
N HIS A 34 0.15 -2.45 -2.44
CA HIS A 34 0.76 -3.27 -1.39
C HIS A 34 -0.04 -3.10 -0.10
N ILE A 35 -0.32 -4.21 0.56
CA ILE A 35 -0.91 -4.22 1.91
C ILE A 35 0.03 -4.99 2.81
N GLY A 36 0.75 -4.27 3.69
CA GLY A 36 1.84 -4.86 4.46
C GLY A 36 2.90 -5.45 3.55
N LYS A 37 3.16 -6.75 3.66
CA LYS A 37 4.11 -7.47 2.82
C LYS A 37 3.48 -8.06 1.55
N MET A 38 2.15 -7.99 1.42
CA MET A 38 1.42 -8.58 0.30
C MET A 38 1.39 -7.61 -0.87
N LYS A 39 1.74 -8.10 -2.05
CA LYS A 39 1.71 -7.34 -3.30
C LYS A 39 0.53 -7.81 -4.14
N TYR A 40 -0.37 -6.87 -4.47
CA TYR A 40 -1.57 -7.16 -5.25
C TYR A 40 -1.50 -6.48 -6.61
N ARG A 41 -1.77 -7.26 -7.65
CA ARG A 41 -2.01 -6.78 -9.01
C ARG A 41 -3.52 -6.82 -9.25
N LEU A 42 -4.14 -5.68 -9.50
CA LEU A 42 -5.59 -5.61 -9.66
C LEU A 42 -6.01 -6.32 -10.95
N TYR A 43 -6.95 -7.25 -10.80
CA TYR A 43 -7.43 -8.07 -11.91
C TYR A 43 -8.29 -7.25 -12.88
N GLY A 44 -8.11 -7.51 -14.17
CA GLY A 44 -8.95 -6.95 -15.23
C GLY A 44 -8.63 -5.51 -15.62
N ILE A 45 -7.63 -4.88 -15.03
CA ILE A 45 -7.18 -3.54 -15.43
C ILE A 45 -5.70 -3.54 -15.74
N ASP A 46 -5.29 -2.62 -16.61
CA ASP A 46 -3.89 -2.39 -16.96
C ASP A 46 -3.67 -0.89 -17.04
N ALA A 47 -2.95 -0.36 -16.06
CA ALA A 47 -2.68 1.06 -15.94
C ALA A 47 -1.26 1.40 -16.37
N PRO A 48 -0.99 2.63 -16.84
CA PRO A 48 0.37 3.06 -17.08
C PRO A 48 1.21 2.99 -15.80
N GLU A 49 2.48 2.63 -15.94
CA GLU A 49 3.45 2.66 -14.85
C GLU A 49 3.55 4.10 -14.29
N ILE A 50 3.86 4.23 -13.00
CA ILE A 50 3.83 5.54 -12.33
C ILE A 50 4.70 6.60 -13.03
N GLU A 51 5.81 6.19 -13.62
CA GLU A 51 6.74 7.10 -14.31
C GLU A 51 6.44 7.26 -15.81
N GLN A 52 5.42 6.57 -16.31
CA GLN A 52 5.11 6.59 -17.73
C GLN A 52 4.51 7.93 -18.15
N GLU A 53 5.01 8.44 -19.28
CA GLU A 53 4.46 9.60 -19.97
C GLU A 53 3.62 9.15 -21.16
N CYS A 54 2.54 9.89 -21.44
CA CYS A 54 1.65 9.68 -22.58
C CYS A 54 1.51 10.99 -23.34
N LYS A 55 0.88 10.92 -24.52
CA LYS A 55 0.56 12.11 -25.32
C LYS A 55 -0.95 12.24 -25.52
N ARG A 56 -1.44 13.47 -25.35
CA ARG A 56 -2.82 13.86 -25.67
C ARG A 56 -2.78 15.15 -26.47
N ASN A 57 -3.33 15.12 -27.69
CA ASN A 57 -3.26 16.26 -28.62
C ASN A 57 -1.83 16.77 -28.85
N ASN A 58 -0.89 15.85 -29.04
CA ASN A 58 0.54 16.09 -29.20
C ASN A 58 1.26 16.69 -28.00
N LYS A 59 0.59 16.79 -26.85
CA LYS A 59 1.20 17.25 -25.60
C LYS A 59 1.48 16.08 -24.68
N LYS A 60 2.68 16.04 -24.10
CA LYS A 60 3.05 15.04 -23.12
C LYS A 60 2.35 15.33 -21.79
N TYR A 61 1.93 14.26 -21.11
CA TYR A 61 1.38 14.35 -19.76
C TYR A 61 1.79 13.11 -18.96
N LEU A 62 1.76 13.22 -17.63
CA LEU A 62 2.17 12.17 -16.73
C LEU A 62 0.99 11.20 -16.47
N CYS A 63 0.71 10.35 -17.47
CA CYS A 63 -0.44 9.44 -17.41
C CYS A 63 -0.31 8.41 -16.28
N GLY A 64 0.89 7.93 -15.98
CA GLY A 64 1.12 7.00 -14.88
C GLY A 64 0.84 7.62 -13.53
N ALA A 65 1.31 8.84 -13.30
CA ALA A 65 1.04 9.59 -12.08
C ALA A 65 -0.46 9.92 -11.94
N GLU A 66 -1.12 10.30 -13.02
CA GLU A 66 -2.57 10.57 -13.02
C GLU A 66 -3.39 9.32 -12.69
N ALA A 67 -3.04 8.16 -13.28
CA ALA A 67 -3.71 6.90 -12.98
C ALA A 67 -3.53 6.50 -11.51
N THR A 68 -2.33 6.69 -10.97
CA THR A 68 -2.03 6.42 -9.57
C THR A 68 -2.84 7.32 -8.64
N LYS A 69 -2.91 8.61 -8.92
CA LYS A 69 -3.74 9.56 -8.16
C LYS A 69 -5.24 9.21 -8.23
N PHE A 70 -5.69 8.75 -9.39
CA PHE A 70 -7.08 8.33 -9.53
C PHE A 70 -7.40 7.14 -8.63
N LEU A 71 -6.55 6.12 -8.61
CA LEU A 71 -6.72 4.99 -7.71
C LEU A 71 -6.68 5.44 -6.24
N GLN A 72 -5.76 6.33 -5.88
CA GLN A 72 -5.70 6.91 -4.54
C GLN A 72 -6.99 7.62 -4.15
N SER A 73 -7.65 8.28 -5.10
CA SER A 73 -8.92 8.97 -4.85
C SER A 73 -10.08 8.01 -4.57
N LEU A 74 -10.02 6.79 -5.08
CA LEU A 74 -11.03 5.75 -4.86
C LEU A 74 -10.85 5.04 -3.52
N ILE A 75 -9.64 5.00 -3.00
CA ILE A 75 -9.30 4.32 -1.74
C ILE A 75 -9.13 5.38 -0.65
N LYS A 76 -10.14 5.51 0.21
CA LYS A 76 -10.15 6.53 1.26
C LYS A 76 -9.34 6.13 2.50
N ASP A 77 -9.32 4.83 2.82
CA ASP A 77 -8.57 4.28 3.93
C ASP A 77 -8.29 2.78 3.72
N ASP A 78 -7.43 2.22 4.56
CA ASP A 78 -7.04 0.81 4.48
C ASP A 78 -8.21 -0.16 4.68
N LYS A 79 -9.25 0.27 5.40
CA LYS A 79 -10.43 -0.53 5.71
C LYS A 79 -11.42 -0.59 4.56
N SER A 80 -11.32 0.33 3.60
CA SER A 80 -12.20 0.38 2.43
C SER A 80 -11.83 -0.64 1.36
N VAL A 81 -10.70 -1.33 1.51
CA VAL A 81 -10.18 -2.26 0.50
C VAL A 81 -10.28 -3.69 1.01
N SER A 82 -10.91 -4.54 0.22
CA SER A 82 -10.96 -5.98 0.43
C SER A 82 -10.49 -6.67 -0.85
N CYS A 83 -9.52 -7.57 -0.71
CA CYS A 83 -8.94 -8.29 -1.84
C CYS A 83 -9.30 -9.77 -1.74
N VAL A 84 -9.82 -10.34 -2.84
CA VAL A 84 -10.02 -11.77 -2.99
C VAL A 84 -8.89 -12.32 -3.83
N ASN A 85 -8.10 -13.22 -3.24
CA ASN A 85 -6.93 -13.78 -3.90
C ASN A 85 -7.36 -14.77 -4.98
N LYS A 86 -6.89 -14.57 -6.22
CA LYS A 86 -7.16 -15.45 -7.35
C LYS A 86 -5.97 -16.38 -7.63
N LYS A 87 -4.79 -15.80 -7.91
CA LYS A 87 -3.58 -16.55 -8.20
C LYS A 87 -2.34 -15.67 -7.99
N ILE A 88 -1.17 -16.29 -8.02
CA ILE A 88 0.11 -15.58 -7.94
C ILE A 88 0.72 -15.49 -9.34
N ASP A 89 1.15 -14.28 -9.74
CA ASP A 89 1.79 -14.06 -11.03
C ASP A 89 3.31 -14.35 -10.98
N ARG A 90 3.98 -14.22 -12.15
CA ARG A 90 5.42 -14.46 -12.26
C ARG A 90 6.28 -13.50 -11.43
N TYR A 91 5.74 -12.36 -11.01
CA TYR A 91 6.42 -11.37 -10.18
C TYR A 91 6.08 -11.52 -8.70
N LYS A 92 5.49 -12.65 -8.32
CA LYS A 92 5.06 -12.97 -6.95
C LYS A 92 4.01 -12.01 -6.39
N ARG A 93 3.17 -11.46 -7.26
CA ARG A 93 2.02 -10.63 -6.86
C ARG A 93 0.76 -11.49 -6.85
N ILE A 94 -0.15 -11.16 -5.94
CA ILE A 94 -1.48 -11.76 -5.90
C ILE A 94 -2.37 -11.01 -6.90
N VAL A 95 -3.01 -11.77 -7.78
CA VAL A 95 -3.87 -11.22 -8.83
C VAL A 95 -5.33 -11.53 -8.50
#